data_3e3d1c57d903d72fe1f97d320781c38b
#
_entry.id   3e3d1c57d903d72fe1f97d320781c38b
#
_cell.length_a   1.000
_cell.length_b   1.000
_cell.length_c   1.000
_cell.angle_alpha   90.00
_cell.angle_beta   90.00
_cell.angle_gamma   90.00
#
_symmetry.space_group_name_H-M   'P 1'
#
loop_
_entity.id
_entity.type
_entity.pdbx_description
1 polymer ?
#
loop_
_entity_poly.entity_id
_entity_poly.type
_entity_poly.pdbx_seq_one_letter_code
_entity_poly.pdbx_strand_id
1 'polypeptide(L)'
;MDKVKVFETLLNKFETDEMREYCKDMIKEIPDYIFTIPSSTSLKWHNKTQCQPHGQIFHILMFGEIMNYILGLEYVLEKIKSARSRDCLRCTPIFHDAIKCGLNGFQYTVHEHPMLAGEWIRKTKVEHDIDSVTKDYIAGLCESHSGQWTENKRSKTVLPKPETDDQFLVHLCDYLASRSNLDMTYSDEIYAALGDIEPPKEELPDINIWKLPFGKKHKGETLVQIAQIDPDYIRWAKENITSEPARSLLKLI
;
A
#
# COMPACT_ATOMS: atom_id res chain seq x y z
N MET A 1 10.37 3.42 16.14
CA MET A 1 9.74 3.55 14.80
C MET A 1 9.08 4.91 14.68
N ASP A 2 9.32 5.60 13.60
CA ASP A 2 8.62 6.84 13.25
C ASP A 2 7.41 6.50 12.37
N LYS A 3 6.22 6.50 12.98
CA LYS A 3 4.95 6.14 12.31
C LYS A 3 4.66 7.01 11.08
N VAL A 4 4.97 8.29 11.15
CA VAL A 4 4.70 9.25 10.05
C VAL A 4 5.61 8.96 8.86
N LYS A 5 6.88 8.67 9.12
CA LYS A 5 7.86 8.35 8.09
C LYS A 5 7.50 7.10 7.28
N VAL A 6 6.85 6.12 7.91
CA VAL A 6 6.36 4.91 7.23
C VAL A 6 5.40 5.24 6.07
N PHE A 7 4.61 6.30 6.23
CA PHE A 7 3.60 6.73 5.23
C PHE A 7 4.02 7.96 4.43
N GLU A 8 5.29 8.35 4.47
CA GLU A 8 5.77 9.58 3.82
C GLU A 8 5.48 9.60 2.32
N THR A 9 5.61 8.47 1.63
CA THR A 9 5.30 8.35 0.20
C THR A 9 3.83 8.68 -0.11
N LEU A 10 2.91 8.25 0.75
CA LEU A 10 1.48 8.55 0.61
C LEU A 10 1.19 10.01 0.99
N LEU A 11 1.78 10.51 2.09
CA LEU A 11 1.60 11.88 2.56
C LEU A 11 2.06 12.93 1.54
N ASN A 12 3.10 12.63 0.78
CA ASN A 12 3.62 13.49 -0.29
C ASN A 12 2.66 13.61 -1.51
N LYS A 13 1.59 12.80 -1.57
CA LYS A 13 0.55 12.89 -2.60
C LYS A 13 -0.62 13.79 -2.22
N PHE A 14 -0.69 14.25 -0.98
CA PHE A 14 -1.73 15.18 -0.54
C PHE A 14 -1.57 16.54 -1.25
N GLU A 15 -2.68 17.08 -1.70
CA GLU A 15 -2.75 18.33 -2.46
C GLU A 15 -2.92 19.56 -1.54
N THR A 16 -3.46 19.37 -0.33
CA THR A 16 -3.69 20.42 0.66
C THR A 16 -2.85 20.20 1.92
N ASP A 17 -2.23 21.28 2.43
CA ASP A 17 -1.44 21.21 3.67
C ASP A 17 -2.32 20.87 4.87
N GLU A 18 -3.56 21.41 4.93
CA GLU A 18 -4.52 21.13 5.99
C GLU A 18 -4.73 19.62 6.18
N MET A 19 -5.12 18.92 5.11
CA MET A 19 -5.41 17.49 5.17
C MET A 19 -4.16 16.64 5.41
N ARG A 20 -3.01 17.07 4.87
CA ARG A 20 -1.73 16.40 5.12
C ARG A 20 -1.32 16.47 6.59
N GLU A 21 -1.38 17.65 7.22
CA GLU A 21 -1.04 17.81 8.64
C GLU A 21 -2.05 17.09 9.55
N TYR A 22 -3.34 17.17 9.24
CA TYR A 22 -4.35 16.34 9.94
C TYR A 22 -4.00 14.86 9.86
N CYS A 23 -3.69 14.35 8.66
CA CYS A 23 -3.36 12.94 8.47
C CYS A 23 -2.10 12.53 9.25
N LYS A 24 -1.06 13.38 9.26
CA LYS A 24 0.17 13.15 10.07
C LYS A 24 -0.13 13.03 11.56
N ASP A 25 -0.96 13.92 12.07
CA ASP A 25 -1.31 13.88 13.49
C ASP A 25 -2.15 12.64 13.83
N MET A 26 -3.11 12.29 12.98
CA MET A 26 -3.90 11.07 13.15
C MET A 26 -3.05 9.79 13.08
N ILE A 27 -2.00 9.76 12.24
CA ILE A 27 -1.07 8.63 12.16
C ILE A 27 -0.36 8.39 13.51
N LYS A 28 -0.01 9.43 14.25
CA LYS A 28 0.61 9.32 15.58
C LYS A 28 -0.29 8.59 16.58
N GLU A 29 -1.62 8.76 16.42
CA GLU A 29 -2.65 8.17 17.27
C GLU A 29 -3.02 6.72 16.89
N ILE A 30 -2.54 6.20 15.75
CA ILE A 30 -2.75 4.79 15.37
C ILE A 30 -2.07 3.89 16.40
N PRO A 31 -2.76 2.86 16.94
CA PRO A 31 -2.18 1.90 17.88
C PRO A 31 -0.92 1.22 17.35
N ASP A 32 0.10 1.06 18.18
CA ASP A 32 1.41 0.51 17.78
C ASP A 32 1.31 -0.90 17.16
N TYR A 33 0.36 -1.71 17.62
CA TYR A 33 0.20 -3.07 17.11
C TYR A 33 -0.09 -3.13 15.60
N ILE A 34 -0.74 -2.09 15.03
CA ILE A 34 -1.02 -2.02 13.58
C ILE A 34 0.27 -2.10 12.76
N PHE A 35 1.34 -1.54 13.30
CA PHE A 35 2.64 -1.52 12.63
C PHE A 35 3.40 -2.85 12.69
N THR A 36 2.90 -3.84 13.42
CA THR A 36 3.59 -5.14 13.61
C THR A 36 2.80 -6.33 13.10
N ILE A 37 1.47 -6.21 12.99
CA ILE A 37 0.61 -7.34 12.60
C ILE A 37 0.64 -7.61 11.09
N PRO A 38 0.38 -8.87 10.67
CA PRO A 38 0.05 -9.17 9.30
C PRO A 38 -1.33 -8.61 8.93
N SER A 39 -1.57 -8.30 7.66
CA SER A 39 -2.91 -7.95 7.17
C SER A 39 -3.85 -9.16 7.21
N SER A 40 -3.32 -10.34 6.93
CA SER A 40 -4.05 -11.60 7.01
C SER A 40 -3.11 -12.72 7.47
N THR A 41 -3.66 -13.73 8.14
CA THR A 41 -2.94 -14.96 8.48
C THR A 41 -3.07 -16.03 7.37
N SER A 42 -3.75 -15.72 6.27
CA SER A 42 -4.07 -16.64 5.19
C SER A 42 -3.66 -16.06 3.83
N LEU A 43 -2.88 -16.84 3.07
CA LEU A 43 -2.53 -16.54 1.67
C LEU A 43 -3.71 -16.65 0.69
N LYS A 44 -4.92 -16.90 1.20
CA LYS A 44 -6.11 -17.06 0.35
C LYS A 44 -6.47 -15.77 -0.39
N TRP A 45 -6.34 -14.64 0.29
CA TRP A 45 -6.77 -13.35 -0.23
C TRP A 45 -5.62 -12.38 -0.45
N HIS A 46 -4.69 -12.31 0.51
CA HIS A 46 -3.56 -11.40 0.50
C HIS A 46 -2.30 -12.04 -0.09
N ASN A 47 -1.43 -11.24 -0.67
CA ASN A 47 -0.13 -11.69 -1.15
C ASN A 47 0.80 -12.06 0.02
N LYS A 48 1.95 -12.66 -0.31
CA LYS A 48 2.89 -13.16 0.70
C LYS A 48 3.44 -12.06 1.60
N THR A 49 3.72 -10.88 1.05
CA THR A 49 4.27 -9.73 1.78
C THR A 49 3.30 -9.24 2.85
N GLN A 50 2.01 -9.22 2.53
CA GLN A 50 0.96 -8.79 3.46
C GLN A 50 0.60 -9.84 4.53
N CYS A 51 1.05 -11.08 4.39
CA CYS A 51 0.82 -12.15 5.36
C CYS A 51 1.98 -12.35 6.36
N GLN A 52 2.98 -11.46 6.35
CA GLN A 52 4.14 -11.47 7.24
C GLN A 52 4.01 -10.38 8.32
N PRO A 53 4.92 -10.31 9.31
CA PRO A 53 5.04 -9.14 10.17
C PRO A 53 5.06 -7.85 9.35
N HIS A 54 4.46 -6.78 9.86
CA HIS A 54 4.20 -5.50 9.16
C HIS A 54 3.28 -5.61 7.93
N GLY A 55 2.69 -6.76 7.67
CA GLY A 55 1.84 -7.00 6.50
C GLY A 55 0.67 -6.03 6.39
N GLN A 56 0.16 -5.54 7.53
CA GLN A 56 -0.88 -4.50 7.54
C GLN A 56 -0.37 -3.18 6.95
N ILE A 57 0.87 -2.81 7.20
CA ILE A 57 1.46 -1.62 6.61
C ILE A 57 1.64 -1.78 5.10
N PHE A 58 2.13 -2.92 4.64
CA PHE A 58 2.26 -3.20 3.20
C PHE A 58 0.90 -3.19 2.48
N HIS A 59 -0.16 -3.67 3.13
CA HIS A 59 -1.52 -3.56 2.62
C HIS A 59 -1.96 -2.10 2.49
N ILE A 60 -1.78 -1.29 3.54
CA ILE A 60 -2.11 0.15 3.55
C ILE A 60 -1.35 0.89 2.44
N LEU A 61 -0.06 0.64 2.29
CA LEU A 61 0.77 1.26 1.25
C LEU A 61 0.28 0.89 -0.15
N MET A 62 -0.02 -0.39 -0.39
CA MET A 62 -0.55 -0.85 -1.68
C MET A 62 -1.92 -0.24 -1.97
N PHE A 63 -2.81 -0.18 -0.99
CA PHE A 63 -4.12 0.48 -1.13
C PHE A 63 -3.94 1.96 -1.47
N GLY A 64 -3.04 2.66 -0.74
CA GLY A 64 -2.76 4.08 -0.99
C GLY A 64 -2.21 4.35 -2.39
N GLU A 65 -1.31 3.52 -2.89
CA GLU A 65 -0.78 3.67 -4.26
C GLU A 65 -1.86 3.41 -5.31
N ILE A 66 -2.69 2.36 -5.16
CA ILE A 66 -3.82 2.12 -6.06
C ILE A 66 -4.77 3.33 -6.06
N MET A 67 -5.12 3.85 -4.87
CA MET A 67 -5.95 5.04 -4.74
C MET A 67 -5.34 6.24 -5.47
N ASN A 68 -4.04 6.49 -5.30
CA ASN A 68 -3.33 7.60 -5.95
C ASN A 68 -3.30 7.46 -7.48
N TYR A 69 -3.09 6.25 -8.02
CA TYR A 69 -3.17 6.02 -9.46
C TYR A 69 -4.56 6.35 -10.01
N ILE A 70 -5.62 5.93 -9.32
CA ILE A 70 -6.99 6.19 -9.75
C ILE A 70 -7.33 7.68 -9.62
N LEU A 71 -6.98 8.33 -8.51
CA LEU A 71 -7.20 9.76 -8.32
C LEU A 71 -6.41 10.65 -9.31
N GLY A 72 -5.34 10.12 -9.91
CA GLY A 72 -4.57 10.79 -10.96
C GLY A 72 -5.15 10.67 -12.37
N LEU A 73 -6.18 9.86 -12.58
CA LEU A 73 -6.82 9.72 -13.89
C LEU A 73 -7.62 10.98 -14.23
N GLU A 74 -7.47 11.48 -15.47
CA GLU A 74 -8.15 12.69 -15.95
C GLU A 74 -9.66 12.64 -15.71
N TYR A 75 -10.29 11.52 -16.05
CA TYR A 75 -11.72 11.31 -15.81
C TYR A 75 -12.12 11.44 -14.34
N VAL A 76 -11.30 10.96 -13.40
CA VAL A 76 -11.58 11.05 -11.96
C VAL A 76 -11.37 12.48 -11.46
N LEU A 77 -10.33 13.17 -11.95
CA LEU A 77 -10.09 14.58 -11.65
C LEU A 77 -11.26 15.47 -12.11
N GLU A 78 -11.89 15.17 -13.24
CA GLU A 78 -13.09 15.86 -13.70
C GLU A 78 -14.31 15.62 -12.80
N LYS A 79 -14.42 14.45 -12.19
CA LYS A 79 -15.52 14.08 -11.28
C LYS A 79 -15.30 14.63 -9.87
N ILE A 80 -14.10 14.45 -9.32
CA ILE A 80 -13.75 14.87 -7.96
C ILE A 80 -12.85 16.12 -8.05
N LYS A 81 -13.46 17.27 -8.36
CA LYS A 81 -12.75 18.53 -8.62
C LYS A 81 -12.04 19.12 -7.40
N SER A 82 -12.56 18.86 -6.20
CA SER A 82 -12.00 19.41 -4.95
C SER A 82 -10.75 18.64 -4.54
N ALA A 83 -9.62 19.35 -4.41
CA ALA A 83 -8.39 18.80 -3.85
C ALA A 83 -8.61 18.23 -2.44
N ARG A 84 -9.36 18.96 -1.60
CA ARG A 84 -9.72 18.52 -0.24
C ARG A 84 -10.52 17.22 -0.25
N SER A 85 -11.47 17.04 -1.19
CA SER A 85 -12.23 15.79 -1.31
C SER A 85 -11.35 14.63 -1.75
N ARG A 86 -10.39 14.85 -2.68
CA ARG A 86 -9.40 13.83 -3.06
C ARG A 86 -8.48 13.47 -1.88
N ASP A 87 -8.11 14.44 -1.05
CA ASP A 87 -7.30 14.20 0.14
C ASP A 87 -8.07 13.44 1.24
N CYS A 88 -9.38 13.65 1.36
CA CYS A 88 -10.23 12.81 2.22
C CYS A 88 -10.16 11.33 1.78
N LEU A 89 -10.20 11.07 0.47
CA LEU A 89 -10.02 9.72 -0.07
C LEU A 89 -8.62 9.17 0.20
N ARG A 90 -7.56 10.00 0.13
CA ARG A 90 -6.18 9.62 0.48
C ARG A 90 -5.98 9.28 1.97
N CYS A 91 -6.83 9.80 2.86
CA CYS A 91 -6.82 9.41 4.27
C CYS A 91 -7.31 7.96 4.47
N THR A 92 -8.23 7.48 3.63
CA THR A 92 -8.92 6.20 3.87
C THR A 92 -8.00 4.99 3.87
N PRO A 93 -6.98 4.82 3.00
CA PRO A 93 -6.04 3.72 3.09
C PRO A 93 -5.37 3.61 4.45
N ILE A 94 -5.02 4.75 5.07
CA ILE A 94 -4.32 4.80 6.35
C ILE A 94 -5.27 4.51 7.52
N PHE A 95 -6.53 4.94 7.42
CA PHE A 95 -7.46 4.92 8.55
C PHE A 95 -8.42 3.73 8.57
N HIS A 96 -8.74 3.09 7.42
CA HIS A 96 -9.80 2.08 7.33
C HIS A 96 -9.62 0.91 8.31
N ASP A 97 -8.39 0.51 8.53
CA ASP A 97 -7.98 -0.61 9.39
C ASP A 97 -7.21 -0.16 10.64
N ALA A 98 -7.21 1.15 10.97
CA ALA A 98 -6.44 1.69 12.11
C ALA A 98 -6.79 1.02 13.46
N ILE A 99 -8.00 0.43 13.58
CA ILE A 99 -8.48 -0.27 14.78
C ILE A 99 -8.82 -1.74 14.45
N LYS A 100 -8.09 -2.35 13.54
CA LYS A 100 -8.37 -3.70 12.99
C LYS A 100 -8.57 -4.80 14.04
N CYS A 101 -7.76 -4.79 15.09
CA CYS A 101 -7.85 -5.75 16.20
C CYS A 101 -8.48 -5.15 17.46
N GLY A 102 -9.34 -4.11 17.32
CA GLY A 102 -9.92 -3.39 18.44
C GLY A 102 -8.92 -2.45 19.13
N LEU A 103 -9.41 -1.60 20.03
CA LEU A 103 -8.58 -0.61 20.72
C LEU A 103 -7.45 -1.23 21.56
N ASN A 104 -7.65 -2.43 22.07
CA ASN A 104 -6.69 -3.14 22.95
C ASN A 104 -5.79 -4.13 22.20
N GLY A 105 -5.88 -4.21 20.86
CA GLY A 105 -5.07 -5.10 20.05
C GLY A 105 -5.36 -6.60 20.33
N PHE A 106 -6.58 -7.07 20.07
CA PHE A 106 -6.90 -8.49 20.15
C PHE A 106 -6.05 -9.32 19.19
N GLN A 107 -5.92 -10.62 19.47
CA GLN A 107 -5.12 -11.53 18.66
C GLN A 107 -5.59 -11.62 17.19
N TYR A 108 -6.88 -11.37 16.92
CA TYR A 108 -7.47 -11.49 15.60
C TYR A 108 -8.23 -10.22 15.21
N THR A 109 -8.42 -10.02 13.91
CA THR A 109 -9.29 -9.00 13.36
C THR A 109 -10.69 -9.12 13.96
N VAL A 110 -11.23 -8.03 14.46
CA VAL A 110 -12.62 -7.94 14.91
C VAL A 110 -13.51 -7.55 13.72
N HIS A 111 -14.70 -8.17 13.64
CA HIS A 111 -15.61 -7.91 12.53
C HIS A 111 -16.04 -6.44 12.45
N GLU A 112 -16.21 -5.82 13.60
CA GLU A 112 -16.66 -4.44 13.76
C GLU A 112 -15.57 -3.40 13.50
N HIS A 113 -14.33 -3.81 13.09
CA HIS A 113 -13.22 -2.86 12.91
C HIS A 113 -13.54 -1.67 11.98
N PRO A 114 -14.37 -1.79 10.91
CA PRO A 114 -14.72 -0.63 10.10
C PRO A 114 -15.46 0.43 10.91
N MET A 115 -16.42 -0.01 11.73
CA MET A 115 -17.18 0.89 12.60
C MET A 115 -16.31 1.48 13.70
N LEU A 116 -15.38 0.70 14.25
CA LEU A 116 -14.42 1.18 15.25
C LEU A 116 -13.46 2.22 14.66
N ALA A 117 -13.03 2.04 13.41
CA ALA A 117 -12.22 3.02 12.70
C ALA A 117 -12.99 4.33 12.48
N GLY A 118 -14.26 4.27 12.07
CA GLY A 118 -15.12 5.45 11.93
C GLY A 118 -15.33 6.18 13.26
N GLU A 119 -15.60 5.44 14.34
CA GLU A 119 -15.72 6.00 15.68
C GLU A 119 -14.42 6.67 16.15
N TRP A 120 -13.27 6.02 15.92
CA TRP A 120 -11.95 6.56 16.23
C TRP A 120 -11.68 7.86 15.48
N ILE A 121 -11.97 7.94 14.17
CA ILE A 121 -11.81 9.15 13.36
C ILE A 121 -12.63 10.32 13.96
N ARG A 122 -13.89 10.08 14.32
CA ARG A 122 -14.79 11.12 14.86
C ARG A 122 -14.35 11.63 16.23
N LYS A 123 -13.85 10.73 17.09
CA LYS A 123 -13.54 11.03 18.50
C LYS A 123 -12.13 11.55 18.73
N THR A 124 -11.16 11.14 17.90
CA THR A 124 -9.77 11.57 18.06
C THR A 124 -9.64 13.05 17.80
N LYS A 125 -9.01 13.76 18.73
CA LYS A 125 -8.67 15.18 18.65
C LYS A 125 -7.18 15.32 18.47
N VAL A 126 -6.77 16.10 17.49
CA VAL A 126 -5.38 16.33 17.13
C VAL A 126 -5.07 17.82 17.01
N GLU A 127 -3.80 18.18 16.92
CA GLU A 127 -3.36 19.58 16.84
C GLU A 127 -3.92 20.26 15.58
N HIS A 128 -3.74 19.64 14.40
CA HIS A 128 -4.26 20.13 13.13
C HIS A 128 -5.63 19.47 12.83
N ASP A 129 -6.60 19.68 13.73
CA ASP A 129 -7.91 19.02 13.60
C ASP A 129 -8.76 19.65 12.50
N ILE A 130 -9.64 18.85 11.93
CA ILE A 130 -10.57 19.27 10.87
C ILE A 130 -12.01 19.31 11.40
N ASP A 131 -12.91 19.91 10.64
CA ASP A 131 -14.32 20.01 11.01
C ASP A 131 -15.01 18.63 11.07
N SER A 132 -16.09 18.56 11.88
CA SER A 132 -16.81 17.31 12.13
C SER A 132 -17.47 16.72 10.88
N VAL A 133 -17.90 17.56 9.94
CA VAL A 133 -18.53 17.10 8.68
C VAL A 133 -17.52 16.36 7.81
N THR A 134 -16.30 16.89 7.71
CA THR A 134 -15.20 16.21 7.00
C THR A 134 -14.78 14.92 7.70
N LYS A 135 -14.73 14.91 9.05
CA LYS A 135 -14.48 13.66 9.81
C LYS A 135 -15.57 12.62 9.55
N ASP A 136 -16.84 13.02 9.58
CA ASP A 136 -17.97 12.13 9.30
C ASP A 136 -17.91 11.55 7.89
N TYR A 137 -17.50 12.35 6.91
CA TYR A 137 -17.31 11.88 5.55
C TYR A 137 -16.19 10.83 5.46
N ILE A 138 -14.99 11.10 5.99
CA ILE A 138 -13.87 10.12 6.01
C ILE A 138 -14.27 8.87 6.78
N ALA A 139 -14.93 9.01 7.92
CA ALA A 139 -15.41 7.89 8.73
C ALA A 139 -16.39 7.01 7.95
N GLY A 140 -17.36 7.59 7.25
CA GLY A 140 -18.32 6.86 6.41
C GLY A 140 -17.65 6.11 5.25
N LEU A 141 -16.58 6.66 4.67
CA LEU A 141 -15.76 5.96 3.68
C LEU A 141 -15.09 4.72 4.29
N CYS A 142 -14.53 4.85 5.50
CA CYS A 142 -13.88 3.73 6.19
C CYS A 142 -14.89 2.68 6.67
N GLU A 143 -16.05 3.09 7.18
CA GLU A 143 -17.09 2.17 7.71
C GLU A 143 -17.63 1.21 6.66
N SER A 144 -17.68 1.62 5.39
CA SER A 144 -18.21 0.84 4.28
C SER A 144 -17.16 0.07 3.46
N HIS A 145 -15.85 0.14 3.83
CA HIS A 145 -14.79 -0.46 3.03
C HIS A 145 -14.92 -1.97 2.82
N SER A 146 -15.56 -2.69 3.76
CA SER A 146 -15.81 -4.13 3.64
C SER A 146 -16.71 -4.53 2.46
N GLY A 147 -17.40 -3.58 1.84
CA GLY A 147 -18.19 -3.78 0.62
C GLY A 147 -19.33 -4.77 0.81
N GLN A 148 -19.26 -5.91 0.11
CA GLN A 148 -20.30 -6.94 0.18
C GLN A 148 -20.20 -7.84 1.42
N TRP A 149 -19.07 -7.84 2.16
CA TRP A 149 -18.84 -8.71 3.32
C TRP A 149 -19.30 -8.04 4.62
N THR A 150 -20.60 -7.83 4.74
CA THR A 150 -21.22 -7.08 5.83
C THR A 150 -21.62 -7.93 7.03
N GLU A 151 -21.64 -9.25 6.88
CA GLU A 151 -22.10 -10.18 7.92
C GLU A 151 -21.01 -11.17 8.32
N ASN A 152 -21.01 -11.56 9.61
CA ASN A 152 -20.12 -12.58 10.15
C ASN A 152 -20.89 -13.46 11.13
N LYS A 153 -20.72 -14.79 11.02
CA LYS A 153 -21.39 -15.76 11.92
C LYS A 153 -21.07 -15.58 13.40
N ARG A 154 -19.99 -14.88 13.73
CA ARG A 154 -19.51 -14.65 15.11
C ARG A 154 -19.93 -13.28 15.66
N SER A 155 -20.61 -12.45 14.87
CA SER A 155 -21.08 -11.14 15.27
C SER A 155 -22.55 -10.96 14.88
N LYS A 156 -23.26 -10.14 15.64
CA LYS A 156 -24.62 -9.67 15.31
C LYS A 156 -24.62 -8.37 14.54
N THR A 157 -23.45 -7.73 14.42
CA THR A 157 -23.31 -6.46 13.72
C THR A 157 -23.34 -6.70 12.21
N VAL A 158 -24.18 -5.94 11.52
CA VAL A 158 -24.18 -5.85 10.06
C VAL A 158 -23.46 -4.57 9.69
N LEU A 159 -22.38 -4.68 8.91
CA LEU A 159 -21.60 -3.52 8.47
C LEU A 159 -22.32 -2.75 7.36
N PRO A 160 -22.15 -1.43 7.25
CA PRO A 160 -22.70 -0.65 6.16
C PRO A 160 -22.10 -1.08 4.81
N LYS A 161 -22.94 -1.07 3.78
CA LYS A 161 -22.50 -1.26 2.39
C LYS A 161 -22.11 0.08 1.76
N PRO A 162 -21.24 0.09 0.76
CA PRO A 162 -21.04 1.27 -0.06
C PRO A 162 -22.35 1.73 -0.71
N GLU A 163 -22.67 3.02 -0.61
CA GLU A 163 -23.88 3.63 -1.19
C GLU A 163 -23.53 4.76 -2.17
N THR A 164 -22.31 5.32 -2.08
CA THR A 164 -21.84 6.39 -2.95
C THR A 164 -20.67 5.94 -3.83
N ASP A 165 -20.42 6.67 -4.92
CA ASP A 165 -19.29 6.38 -5.82
C ASP A 165 -17.96 6.42 -5.06
N ASP A 166 -17.79 7.33 -4.12
CA ASP A 166 -16.56 7.45 -3.31
C ASP A 166 -16.38 6.24 -2.38
N GLN A 167 -17.45 5.74 -1.77
CA GLN A 167 -17.42 4.53 -0.95
C GLN A 167 -17.12 3.29 -1.80
N PHE A 168 -17.72 3.19 -3.01
CA PHE A 168 -17.38 2.12 -3.95
C PHE A 168 -15.92 2.19 -4.39
N LEU A 169 -15.38 3.38 -4.62
CA LEU A 169 -13.99 3.57 -4.97
C LEU A 169 -13.06 3.08 -3.85
N VAL A 170 -13.34 3.45 -2.60
CA VAL A 170 -12.58 3.00 -1.42
C VAL A 170 -12.61 1.48 -1.33
N HIS A 171 -13.80 0.87 -1.39
CA HIS A 171 -13.95 -0.59 -1.36
C HIS A 171 -13.17 -1.26 -2.50
N LEU A 172 -13.25 -0.75 -3.73
CA LEU A 172 -12.57 -1.33 -4.88
C LEU A 172 -11.05 -1.28 -4.73
N CYS A 173 -10.50 -0.18 -4.26
CA CYS A 173 -9.06 -0.03 -4.04
C CYS A 173 -8.55 -0.98 -2.96
N ASP A 174 -9.26 -1.09 -1.83
CA ASP A 174 -8.97 -2.04 -0.75
C ASP A 174 -9.06 -3.50 -1.25
N TYR A 175 -10.14 -3.81 -1.98
CA TYR A 175 -10.32 -5.13 -2.60
C TYR A 175 -9.15 -5.50 -3.51
N LEU A 176 -8.69 -4.60 -4.36
CA LEU A 176 -7.54 -4.83 -5.24
C LEU A 176 -6.25 -4.99 -4.43
N ALA A 177 -6.02 -4.14 -3.43
CA ALA A 177 -4.86 -4.23 -2.55
C ALA A 177 -4.78 -5.57 -1.79
N SER A 178 -5.91 -6.21 -1.55
CA SER A 178 -5.99 -7.50 -0.85
C SER A 178 -5.89 -8.72 -1.78
N ARG A 179 -5.59 -8.57 -3.09
CA ARG A 179 -5.50 -9.73 -4.01
C ARG A 179 -4.16 -10.45 -3.92
N SER A 180 -4.20 -11.76 -3.72
CA SER A 180 -3.02 -12.61 -3.54
C SER A 180 -2.08 -12.67 -4.76
N ASN A 181 -2.60 -12.35 -5.94
CA ASN A 181 -1.86 -12.32 -7.20
C ASN A 181 -1.39 -10.92 -7.62
N LEU A 182 -1.67 -9.89 -6.79
CA LEU A 182 -1.15 -8.55 -6.95
C LEU A 182 -0.12 -8.28 -5.87
N ASP A 183 1.01 -7.73 -6.23
CA ASP A 183 2.06 -7.31 -5.32
C ASP A 183 2.74 -6.05 -5.88
N MET A 184 3.47 -5.35 -5.02
CA MET A 184 4.25 -4.18 -5.40
C MET A 184 5.62 -4.23 -4.73
N THR A 185 6.58 -3.54 -5.33
CA THR A 185 7.90 -3.32 -4.73
C THR A 185 7.84 -2.10 -3.82
N TYR A 186 8.34 -2.26 -2.60
CA TYR A 186 8.45 -1.18 -1.62
C TYR A 186 9.88 -0.66 -1.59
N SER A 187 10.05 0.63 -1.31
CA SER A 187 11.38 1.24 -1.27
C SER A 187 12.16 0.87 -0.01
N ASP A 188 13.49 0.98 -0.07
CA ASP A 188 14.37 0.71 1.08
C ASP A 188 14.08 1.64 2.25
N GLU A 189 13.58 2.87 1.99
CA GLU A 189 13.20 3.82 3.03
C GLU A 189 12.02 3.32 3.88
N ILE A 190 11.06 2.59 3.27
CA ILE A 190 9.95 1.97 3.99
C ILE A 190 10.46 0.89 4.94
N TYR A 191 11.32 -0.01 4.44
CA TYR A 191 11.94 -1.04 5.29
C TYR A 191 12.77 -0.43 6.41
N ALA A 192 13.54 0.62 6.13
CA ALA A 192 14.32 1.35 7.13
C ALA A 192 13.43 2.03 8.18
N ALA A 193 12.25 2.54 7.80
CA ALA A 193 11.30 3.15 8.73
C ALA A 193 10.63 2.14 9.66
N LEU A 194 10.41 0.90 9.18
CA LEU A 194 9.89 -0.22 9.99
C LEU A 194 10.96 -0.77 10.95
N GLY A 195 12.22 -0.81 10.53
CA GLY A 195 13.41 -0.98 11.39
C GLY A 195 13.81 -2.40 11.76
N ASP A 196 12.92 -3.38 11.66
CA ASP A 196 13.16 -4.77 12.11
C ASP A 196 12.97 -5.83 11.00
N ILE A 197 12.79 -5.39 9.76
CA ILE A 197 12.74 -6.25 8.58
C ILE A 197 13.69 -5.74 7.48
N GLU A 198 14.34 -6.68 6.82
CA GLU A 198 15.15 -6.38 5.63
C GLU A 198 14.28 -6.43 4.37
N PRO A 199 14.57 -5.59 3.36
CA PRO A 199 13.98 -5.75 2.03
C PRO A 199 14.17 -7.19 1.54
N PRO A 200 13.17 -7.78 0.84
CA PRO A 200 13.38 -9.07 0.21
C PRO A 200 14.64 -8.98 -0.67
N LYS A 201 15.60 -9.85 -0.42
CA LYS A 201 16.73 -9.98 -1.34
C LYS A 201 16.15 -10.41 -2.68
N GLU A 202 16.31 -9.59 -3.71
CA GLU A 202 16.02 -10.03 -5.07
C GLU A 202 16.90 -11.26 -5.32
N GLU A 203 16.29 -12.43 -5.38
CA GLU A 203 16.96 -13.60 -5.92
C GLU A 203 17.20 -13.32 -7.40
N LEU A 204 18.41 -12.87 -7.72
CA LEU A 204 18.78 -12.71 -9.11
C LEU A 204 18.62 -14.07 -9.79
N PRO A 205 18.00 -14.11 -10.96
CA PRO A 205 17.91 -15.35 -11.71
C PRO A 205 19.32 -15.87 -12.01
N ASP A 206 19.46 -17.18 -12.12
CA ASP A 206 20.75 -17.80 -12.44
C ASP A 206 21.29 -17.23 -13.76
N ILE A 207 22.43 -16.57 -13.70
CA ILE A 207 23.09 -15.90 -14.81
C ILE A 207 23.41 -16.85 -15.97
N ASN A 208 23.56 -18.16 -15.71
CA ASN A 208 23.86 -19.16 -16.70
C ASN A 208 22.66 -19.56 -17.55
N ILE A 209 21.44 -19.35 -17.03
CA ILE A 209 20.19 -19.71 -17.72
C ILE A 209 19.34 -18.48 -18.08
N TRP A 210 19.52 -17.35 -17.42
CA TRP A 210 18.78 -16.14 -17.73
C TRP A 210 19.18 -15.59 -19.10
N LYS A 211 18.20 -15.43 -19.98
CA LYS A 211 18.38 -14.95 -21.34
C LYS A 211 17.97 -13.50 -21.47
N LEU A 212 18.79 -12.70 -22.15
CA LEU A 212 18.50 -11.30 -22.42
C LEU A 212 17.18 -11.16 -23.21
N PRO A 213 16.12 -10.54 -22.64
CA PRO A 213 14.78 -10.55 -23.26
C PRO A 213 14.59 -9.45 -24.30
N PHE A 214 15.53 -8.50 -24.42
CA PHE A 214 15.41 -7.32 -25.28
C PHE A 214 16.66 -7.12 -26.15
N GLY A 215 16.63 -6.08 -27.01
CA GLY A 215 17.69 -5.79 -27.96
C GLY A 215 17.55 -6.57 -29.28
N LYS A 216 18.39 -6.22 -30.27
CA LYS A 216 18.38 -6.87 -31.60
C LYS A 216 19.52 -7.87 -31.76
N LYS A 217 20.69 -7.59 -31.15
CA LYS A 217 21.93 -8.33 -31.42
C LYS A 217 22.03 -9.64 -30.63
N HIS A 218 21.71 -9.62 -29.33
CA HIS A 218 21.92 -10.75 -28.41
C HIS A 218 20.63 -11.19 -27.68
N LYS A 219 19.45 -10.86 -28.24
CA LYS A 219 18.19 -11.30 -27.67
C LYS A 219 18.09 -12.83 -27.62
N GLY A 220 17.79 -13.36 -26.43
CA GLY A 220 17.65 -14.80 -26.22
C GLY A 220 18.96 -15.56 -25.89
N GLU A 221 20.09 -14.87 -25.82
CA GLU A 221 21.37 -15.40 -25.34
C GLU A 221 21.57 -15.11 -23.86
N THR A 222 22.30 -15.95 -23.13
CA THR A 222 22.65 -15.66 -21.73
C THR A 222 23.79 -14.64 -21.66
N LEU A 223 23.88 -13.87 -20.58
CA LEU A 223 24.96 -12.89 -20.41
C LEU A 223 26.34 -13.58 -20.41
N VAL A 224 26.41 -14.81 -19.89
CA VAL A 224 27.65 -15.61 -19.91
C VAL A 224 28.05 -15.96 -21.35
N GLN A 225 27.11 -16.38 -22.20
CA GLN A 225 27.38 -16.63 -23.63
C GLN A 225 27.83 -15.35 -24.34
N ILE A 226 27.13 -14.22 -24.09
CA ILE A 226 27.48 -12.93 -24.69
C ILE A 226 28.90 -12.51 -24.27
N ALA A 227 29.27 -12.70 -23.00
CA ALA A 227 30.61 -12.36 -22.51
C ALA A 227 31.73 -13.14 -23.23
N GLN A 228 31.44 -14.37 -23.64
CA GLN A 228 32.40 -15.21 -24.38
C GLN A 228 32.54 -14.79 -25.85
N ILE A 229 31.43 -14.41 -26.49
CA ILE A 229 31.41 -14.15 -27.95
C ILE A 229 31.54 -12.68 -28.30
N ASP A 230 31.11 -11.75 -27.40
CA ASP A 230 31.12 -10.31 -27.61
C ASP A 230 31.40 -9.54 -26.30
N PRO A 231 32.66 -9.56 -25.80
CA PRO A 231 33.02 -8.85 -24.56
C PRO A 231 32.77 -7.31 -24.64
N ASP A 232 32.84 -6.75 -25.84
CA ASP A 232 32.63 -5.33 -26.06
C ASP A 232 31.15 -4.92 -25.82
N TYR A 233 30.23 -5.83 -26.20
CA TYR A 233 28.81 -5.63 -25.88
C TYR A 233 28.57 -5.66 -24.35
N ILE A 234 29.23 -6.53 -23.61
CA ILE A 234 29.12 -6.56 -22.15
C ILE A 234 29.62 -5.25 -21.53
N ARG A 235 30.73 -4.70 -22.00
CA ARG A 235 31.22 -3.39 -21.53
C ARG A 235 30.19 -2.27 -21.79
N TRP A 236 29.67 -2.21 -23.00
CA TRP A 236 28.60 -1.27 -23.35
C TRP A 236 27.34 -1.51 -22.52
N ALA A 237 26.92 -2.77 -22.33
CA ALA A 237 25.72 -3.13 -21.56
C ALA A 237 25.78 -2.67 -20.09
N LYS A 238 26.95 -2.81 -19.44
CA LYS A 238 27.17 -2.32 -18.07
C LYS A 238 26.92 -0.82 -17.89
N GLU A 239 27.19 -0.05 -18.92
CA GLU A 239 27.03 1.41 -18.91
C GLU A 239 25.63 1.86 -19.34
N ASN A 240 24.95 1.08 -20.18
CA ASN A 240 23.74 1.52 -20.88
C ASN A 240 22.46 0.77 -20.50
N ILE A 241 22.55 -0.44 -19.93
CA ILE A 241 21.38 -1.21 -19.48
C ILE A 241 21.07 -0.86 -18.03
N THR A 242 19.91 -0.25 -17.83
CA THR A 242 19.43 0.20 -16.50
C THR A 242 18.30 -0.67 -15.96
N SER A 243 17.69 -1.53 -16.81
CA SER A 243 16.57 -2.39 -16.41
C SER A 243 17.03 -3.62 -15.62
N GLU A 244 16.34 -3.94 -14.55
CA GLU A 244 16.53 -5.17 -13.79
C GLU A 244 15.82 -6.36 -14.48
N PRO A 245 16.26 -7.61 -14.28
CA PRO A 245 17.44 -8.03 -13.51
C PRO A 245 18.76 -7.93 -14.30
N ALA A 246 18.73 -7.48 -15.56
CA ALA A 246 19.92 -7.42 -16.44
C ALA A 246 21.05 -6.59 -15.83
N ARG A 247 20.73 -5.42 -15.26
CA ARG A 247 21.69 -4.51 -14.62
C ARG A 247 22.44 -5.17 -13.47
N SER A 248 21.72 -5.89 -12.61
CA SER A 248 22.30 -6.59 -11.45
C SER A 248 23.11 -7.80 -11.87
N LEU A 249 22.65 -8.58 -12.87
CA LEU A 249 23.39 -9.70 -13.43
C LEU A 249 24.68 -9.27 -14.14
N LEU A 250 24.69 -8.11 -14.81
CA LEU A 250 25.89 -7.56 -15.46
C LEU A 250 27.01 -7.21 -14.47
N LYS A 251 26.68 -6.95 -13.19
CA LYS A 251 27.69 -6.73 -12.14
C LYS A 251 28.42 -8.02 -11.73
N LEU A 252 27.85 -9.18 -12.05
CA LEU A 252 28.40 -10.49 -11.70
C LEU A 252 29.36 -11.03 -12.78
N ILE A 253 29.42 -10.40 -13.95
CA ILE A 253 30.32 -10.70 -15.06
C ILE A 253 31.44 -9.66 -15.12
#